data_753c46e17fe11ddba0ff76f5c3796c69
#
_entry.id   753c46e17fe11ddba0ff76f5c3796c69
#
_cell.length_a   1.000
_cell.length_b   1.000
_cell.length_c   1.000
_cell.angle_alpha   90.00
_cell.angle_beta   90.00
_cell.angle_gamma   90.00
#
_symmetry.space_group_name_H-M   'P 1'
#
loop_
_entity.id
_entity.type
_entity.pdbx_description
1 polymer ?
#
loop_
_entity_poly.entity_id
_entity_poly.type
_entity_poly.pdbx_seq_one_letter_code
_entity_poly.pdbx_strand_id
1 'polypeptide(L)'
;MAKSKNGGSRSFLRGRIGSDVYSVGKDGKGLRQQVVRSLAVQVSNPRTQSQMFGRMIMSTVMQAVSELSPIIDHSFDGLAKGQPSISEFIRRNYALVKADAIDNHAGANMFGIKKYQEKGAAPGPYVVSDGDAIMPDCVGGGYCNMTITLTAQTLTVGGLKAALGLSADGYLTMIVMTPEDGVKFFRVQVTTDLADSTAITAGNVADLFTVTGNYTPTISLTGNIIKFDTTYDDEHTAIGRIVSEKVDGAWKHSACTLSCLGGADYTADVALATYPTGSEMFLNGGDL
;
A
#
# COMPACT_ATOMS: atom_id res chain seq x y z
N MET A 1 18.68 26.18 -22.56
CA MET A 1 20.04 25.86 -23.02
C MET A 1 20.31 24.37 -22.80
N ALA A 2 20.83 23.67 -23.81
CA ALA A 2 21.29 22.31 -23.64
C ALA A 2 22.60 22.27 -22.86
N LYS A 3 22.75 21.31 -21.94
CA LYS A 3 23.97 21.14 -21.15
C LYS A 3 24.72 19.88 -21.61
N SER A 4 26.05 20.03 -21.90
CA SER A 4 26.91 18.88 -22.09
C SER A 4 27.41 18.35 -20.75
N LYS A 5 27.35 17.04 -20.55
CA LYS A 5 27.72 16.42 -19.29
C LYS A 5 29.21 16.01 -19.20
N ASN A 6 29.91 15.99 -20.31
CA ASN A 6 31.35 15.71 -20.37
C ASN A 6 32.01 16.63 -21.42
N GLY A 7 32.95 17.46 -21.02
CA GLY A 7 33.56 18.52 -21.81
C GLY A 7 34.47 18.06 -22.97
N GLY A 8 33.99 17.23 -23.87
CA GLY A 8 34.71 16.79 -25.05
C GLY A 8 33.80 16.65 -26.29
N SER A 9 34.39 16.60 -27.47
CA SER A 9 33.69 16.52 -28.77
C SER A 9 32.79 15.29 -28.96
N ARG A 10 32.75 14.37 -27.99
CA ARG A 10 31.90 13.17 -27.95
C ARG A 10 30.89 13.18 -26.80
N SER A 11 30.62 14.35 -26.24
CA SER A 11 29.67 14.45 -25.13
C SER A 11 28.22 14.43 -25.60
N PHE A 12 27.38 13.68 -24.87
CA PHE A 12 25.95 13.67 -25.14
C PHE A 12 25.31 14.98 -24.65
N LEU A 13 24.60 15.64 -25.54
CA LEU A 13 23.83 16.82 -25.21
C LEU A 13 22.48 16.47 -24.60
N ARG A 14 22.03 17.31 -23.69
CA ARG A 14 20.67 17.23 -23.13
C ARG A 14 20.06 18.61 -23.04
N GLY A 15 18.79 18.72 -23.40
CA GLY A 15 18.04 19.96 -23.34
C GLY A 15 17.65 20.45 -24.72
N ARG A 16 17.31 21.75 -24.84
CA ARG A 16 16.80 22.37 -26.05
C ARG A 16 17.87 23.31 -26.65
N ILE A 17 18.07 23.20 -27.95
CA ILE A 17 18.87 24.15 -28.73
C ILE A 17 18.02 24.55 -29.95
N GLY A 18 17.55 25.80 -29.98
CA GLY A 18 16.67 26.27 -31.06
C GLY A 18 15.36 25.46 -31.10
N SER A 19 15.09 24.90 -32.29
CA SER A 19 13.93 24.04 -32.55
C SER A 19 14.16 22.57 -32.15
N ASP A 20 15.36 22.19 -31.72
CA ASP A 20 15.70 20.80 -31.47
C ASP A 20 15.80 20.47 -29.99
N VAL A 21 15.32 19.28 -29.64
CA VAL A 21 15.41 18.73 -28.30
C VAL A 21 16.36 17.54 -28.33
N TYR A 22 17.39 17.62 -27.51
CA TYR A 22 18.44 16.60 -27.36
C TYR A 22 18.20 15.77 -26.12
N SER A 23 18.20 14.45 -26.28
CA SER A 23 18.11 13.50 -25.19
C SER A 23 19.10 12.36 -25.40
N VAL A 24 19.40 11.63 -24.32
CA VAL A 24 20.25 10.45 -24.38
C VAL A 24 19.38 9.23 -24.12
N GLY A 25 19.26 8.39 -25.10
CA GLY A 25 18.62 7.09 -25.02
C GLY A 25 19.63 5.95 -24.92
N LYS A 26 19.11 4.74 -24.84
CA LYS A 26 19.88 3.50 -25.04
C LYS A 26 19.34 2.81 -26.28
N ASP A 27 20.24 2.25 -27.09
CA ASP A 27 19.85 1.39 -28.21
C ASP A 27 19.42 0.00 -27.72
N GLY A 28 18.96 -0.85 -28.63
CA GLY A 28 18.56 -2.23 -28.30
C GLY A 28 19.68 -3.11 -27.72
N LYS A 29 20.94 -2.65 -27.78
CA LYS A 29 22.12 -3.30 -27.19
C LYS A 29 22.53 -2.66 -25.86
N GLY A 30 21.76 -1.69 -25.36
CA GLY A 30 22.04 -0.98 -24.13
C GLY A 30 23.08 0.13 -24.21
N LEU A 31 23.63 0.41 -25.41
CA LEU A 31 24.60 1.48 -25.63
C LEU A 31 23.92 2.84 -25.64
N ARG A 32 24.58 3.82 -25.04
CA ARG A 32 24.06 5.20 -25.03
C ARG A 32 24.13 5.81 -26.43
N GLN A 33 23.02 6.38 -26.89
CA GLN A 33 22.94 7.11 -28.13
C GLN A 33 22.32 8.49 -27.94
N GLN A 34 22.76 9.44 -28.77
CA GLN A 34 22.15 10.76 -28.83
C GLN A 34 20.86 10.66 -29.64
N VAL A 35 19.77 11.10 -29.05
CA VAL A 35 18.48 11.22 -29.72
C VAL A 35 18.19 12.70 -29.91
N VAL A 36 17.94 13.12 -31.16
CA VAL A 36 17.54 14.49 -31.52
C VAL A 36 16.14 14.41 -32.11
N ARG A 37 15.26 15.27 -31.65
CA ARG A 37 13.91 15.43 -32.19
C ARG A 37 13.57 16.89 -32.32
N SER A 38 12.76 17.24 -33.30
CA SER A 38 12.21 18.57 -33.42
C SER A 38 11.31 18.89 -32.26
N LEU A 39 11.34 20.12 -31.77
CA LEU A 39 10.39 20.58 -30.75
C LEU A 39 8.99 20.59 -31.37
N ALA A 40 8.06 19.91 -30.75
CA ALA A 40 6.68 20.02 -31.17
C ALA A 40 6.17 21.44 -30.90
N VAL A 41 5.73 22.11 -31.95
CA VAL A 41 5.20 23.47 -31.85
C VAL A 41 3.86 23.47 -31.10
N GLN A 42 3.07 22.44 -31.32
CA GLN A 42 1.82 22.22 -30.62
C GLN A 42 1.72 20.76 -30.22
N VAL A 43 1.57 20.54 -28.94
CA VAL A 43 1.34 19.18 -28.40
C VAL A 43 -0.15 19.01 -28.24
N SER A 44 -0.73 18.15 -29.06
CA SER A 44 -2.12 17.72 -28.87
C SER A 44 -2.17 16.82 -27.64
N ASN A 45 -3.06 17.12 -26.72
CA ASN A 45 -3.38 16.26 -25.59
C ASN A 45 -4.81 15.71 -25.78
N PRO A 46 -4.97 14.69 -26.62
CA PRO A 46 -6.30 14.18 -26.93
C PRO A 46 -6.95 13.63 -25.67
N ARG A 47 -8.26 13.82 -25.61
CA ARG A 47 -9.11 13.35 -24.52
C ARG A 47 -10.03 12.22 -25.02
N THR A 48 -9.43 11.19 -25.61
CA THR A 48 -10.20 10.02 -26.00
C THR A 48 -10.69 9.27 -24.76
N GLN A 49 -11.81 8.62 -24.86
CA GLN A 49 -12.38 7.81 -23.77
C GLN A 49 -11.35 6.86 -23.14
N SER A 50 -10.58 6.15 -23.98
CA SER A 50 -9.54 5.23 -23.50
C SER A 50 -8.43 5.92 -22.72
N GLN A 51 -8.02 7.13 -23.16
CA GLN A 51 -6.99 7.89 -22.44
C GLN A 51 -7.51 8.45 -21.12
N MET A 52 -8.75 8.93 -21.09
CA MET A 52 -9.37 9.41 -19.86
C MET A 52 -9.55 8.28 -18.87
N PHE A 53 -9.97 7.11 -19.33
CA PHE A 53 -10.05 5.90 -18.50
C PHE A 53 -8.68 5.53 -17.89
N GLY A 54 -7.62 5.47 -18.71
CA GLY A 54 -6.27 5.18 -18.20
C GLY A 54 -5.77 6.21 -17.20
N ARG A 55 -6.08 7.51 -17.41
CA ARG A 55 -5.75 8.58 -16.46
C ARG A 55 -6.49 8.43 -15.14
N MET A 56 -7.76 8.05 -15.19
CA MET A 56 -8.59 7.83 -14.01
C MET A 56 -8.04 6.67 -13.17
N ILE A 57 -7.69 5.54 -13.80
CA ILE A 57 -7.05 4.41 -13.11
C ILE A 57 -5.76 4.86 -12.43
N MET A 58 -4.90 5.56 -13.18
CA MET A 58 -3.62 6.04 -12.62
C MET A 58 -3.84 7.02 -11.47
N SER A 59 -4.81 7.92 -11.58
CA SER A 59 -5.17 8.84 -10.50
C SER A 59 -5.61 8.10 -9.24
N THR A 60 -6.44 7.05 -9.39
CA THR A 60 -6.88 6.21 -8.28
C THR A 60 -5.72 5.51 -7.59
N VAL A 61 -4.83 4.88 -8.37
CA VAL A 61 -3.64 4.23 -7.82
C VAL A 61 -2.72 5.24 -7.12
N MET A 62 -2.56 6.45 -7.66
CA MET A 62 -1.74 7.50 -7.03
C MET A 62 -2.37 8.06 -5.75
N GLN A 63 -3.68 8.09 -5.65
CA GLN A 63 -4.36 8.41 -4.37
C GLN A 63 -4.08 7.33 -3.33
N ALA A 64 -4.15 6.05 -3.73
CA ALA A 64 -3.78 4.95 -2.84
C ALA A 64 -2.30 5.02 -2.40
N VAL A 65 -1.38 5.37 -3.30
CA VAL A 65 0.02 5.62 -2.95
C VAL A 65 0.15 6.71 -1.89
N SER A 66 -0.58 7.82 -2.04
CA SER A 66 -0.52 8.94 -1.09
C SER A 66 -0.92 8.52 0.32
N GLU A 67 -2.00 7.78 0.45
CA GLU A 67 -2.55 7.35 1.75
C GLU A 67 -1.75 6.19 2.38
N LEU A 68 -1.27 5.27 1.56
CA LEU A 68 -0.56 4.07 2.00
C LEU A 68 0.97 4.25 2.06
N SER A 69 1.49 5.42 1.68
CA SER A 69 2.95 5.68 1.61
C SER A 69 3.73 5.23 2.86
N PRO A 70 3.27 5.49 4.10
CA PRO A 70 4.01 5.08 5.29
C PRO A 70 4.14 3.57 5.46
N ILE A 71 3.32 2.79 4.74
CA ILE A 71 3.28 1.34 4.81
C ILE A 71 4.09 0.75 3.65
N ILE A 72 3.83 1.21 2.42
CA ILE A 72 4.40 0.64 1.20
C ILE A 72 5.87 1.00 0.98
N ASP A 73 6.41 1.97 1.71
CA ASP A 73 7.77 2.48 1.47
C ASP A 73 8.87 1.41 1.62
N HIS A 74 8.61 0.38 2.43
CA HIS A 74 9.53 -0.74 2.65
C HIS A 74 8.85 -2.12 2.66
N SER A 75 7.71 -2.29 2.00
CA SER A 75 6.88 -3.50 2.14
C SER A 75 6.99 -4.49 0.98
N PHE A 76 7.92 -4.29 0.06
CA PHE A 76 8.15 -5.19 -1.08
C PHE A 76 9.56 -5.76 -1.05
N ASP A 77 9.65 -7.09 -1.01
CA ASP A 77 10.92 -7.81 -1.04
C ASP A 77 11.49 -7.91 -2.47
N GLY A 78 12.79 -8.16 -2.56
CA GLY A 78 13.46 -8.48 -3.81
C GLY A 78 13.54 -7.33 -4.82
N LEU A 79 13.31 -6.10 -4.41
CA LEU A 79 13.45 -4.94 -5.30
C LEU A 79 14.89 -4.76 -5.77
N ALA A 80 15.08 -4.48 -7.06
CA ALA A 80 16.37 -4.15 -7.61
C ALA A 80 16.92 -2.87 -6.96
N LYS A 81 18.25 -2.78 -6.82
CA LYS A 81 18.90 -1.60 -6.25
C LYS A 81 18.46 -0.33 -6.95
N GLY A 82 17.84 0.58 -6.20
CA GLY A 82 17.34 1.87 -6.69
C GLY A 82 15.95 1.81 -7.32
N GLN A 83 15.25 0.69 -7.20
CA GLN A 83 13.83 0.60 -7.56
C GLN A 83 13.00 1.04 -6.35
N PRO A 84 12.17 2.08 -6.48
CA PRO A 84 11.31 2.53 -5.38
C PRO A 84 10.14 1.57 -5.17
N SER A 85 9.77 1.33 -3.92
CA SER A 85 8.59 0.53 -3.52
C SER A 85 7.29 1.07 -4.14
N ILE A 86 7.18 2.38 -4.26
CA ILE A 86 6.03 3.03 -4.93
C ILE A 86 5.86 2.54 -6.37
N SER A 87 6.95 2.39 -7.14
CA SER A 87 6.87 1.89 -8.51
C SER A 87 6.39 0.44 -8.56
N GLU A 88 6.80 -0.37 -7.58
CA GLU A 88 6.34 -1.75 -7.46
C GLU A 88 4.87 -1.81 -7.04
N PHE A 89 4.44 -0.97 -6.10
CA PHE A 89 3.03 -0.84 -5.74
C PHE A 89 2.17 -0.48 -6.95
N ILE A 90 2.57 0.53 -7.74
CA ILE A 90 1.84 0.92 -8.95
C ILE A 90 1.78 -0.25 -9.94
N ARG A 91 2.90 -0.93 -10.17
CA ARG A 91 2.98 -2.06 -11.11
C ARG A 91 2.00 -3.19 -10.74
N ARG A 92 1.89 -3.52 -9.46
CA ARG A 92 1.01 -4.59 -8.98
C ARG A 92 -0.46 -4.18 -8.97
N ASN A 93 -0.75 -2.95 -8.59
CA ASN A 93 -2.12 -2.52 -8.35
C ASN A 93 -2.81 -1.93 -9.57
N TYR A 94 -2.07 -1.45 -10.56
CA TYR A 94 -2.69 -0.86 -11.76
C TYR A 94 -3.63 -1.83 -12.49
N ALA A 95 -3.21 -3.08 -12.66
CA ALA A 95 -4.01 -4.10 -13.33
C ALA A 95 -5.22 -4.53 -12.50
N LEU A 96 -5.07 -4.63 -11.18
CA LEU A 96 -6.15 -4.96 -10.25
C LEU A 96 -7.22 -3.88 -10.24
N VAL A 97 -6.83 -2.62 -10.09
CA VAL A 97 -7.74 -1.48 -10.11
C VAL A 97 -8.43 -1.34 -11.46
N LYS A 98 -7.72 -1.64 -12.56
CA LYS A 98 -8.31 -1.65 -13.90
C LYS A 98 -9.34 -2.75 -14.07
N ALA A 99 -9.07 -3.96 -13.58
CA ALA A 99 -9.99 -5.08 -13.64
C ALA A 99 -11.24 -4.78 -12.80
N ASP A 100 -11.07 -4.31 -11.57
CA ASP A 100 -12.16 -3.93 -10.71
C ASP A 100 -13.06 -2.85 -11.35
N ALA A 101 -12.46 -1.85 -12.00
CA ALA A 101 -13.19 -0.83 -12.71
C ALA A 101 -14.03 -1.36 -13.88
N ILE A 102 -13.51 -2.33 -14.62
CA ILE A 102 -14.21 -2.94 -15.76
C ILE A 102 -15.33 -3.84 -15.26
N ASP A 103 -15.04 -4.70 -14.28
CA ASP A 103 -15.93 -5.78 -13.86
C ASP A 103 -17.05 -5.27 -12.95
N ASN A 104 -16.75 -4.34 -12.05
CA ASN A 104 -17.68 -3.89 -11.02
C ASN A 104 -18.27 -2.51 -11.28
N HIS A 105 -17.67 -1.68 -12.14
CA HIS A 105 -18.03 -0.28 -12.30
C HIS A 105 -18.27 0.13 -13.76
N ALA A 106 -18.52 -0.83 -14.62
CA ALA A 106 -18.79 -0.59 -16.05
C ALA A 106 -17.75 0.30 -16.76
N GLY A 107 -16.50 0.24 -16.31
CA GLY A 107 -15.40 1.01 -16.87
C GLY A 107 -15.41 2.49 -16.56
N ALA A 108 -16.33 2.94 -15.71
CA ALA A 108 -16.62 4.35 -15.58
C ALA A 108 -16.21 4.92 -14.21
N ASN A 109 -16.45 4.18 -13.16
CA ASN A 109 -16.33 4.69 -11.81
C ASN A 109 -15.25 3.95 -11.06
N MET A 110 -14.22 4.68 -10.69
CA MET A 110 -13.11 4.17 -9.92
C MET A 110 -13.20 4.67 -8.49
N PHE A 111 -13.01 3.78 -7.55
CA PHE A 111 -12.92 4.15 -6.15
C PHE A 111 -11.47 4.42 -5.78
N GLY A 112 -11.03 5.66 -5.88
CA GLY A 112 -9.87 6.12 -5.15
C GLY A 112 -10.18 6.18 -3.65
N ILE A 113 -9.16 6.14 -2.80
CA ILE A 113 -9.34 6.23 -1.35
C ILE A 113 -10.16 7.47 -0.94
N LYS A 114 -9.92 8.62 -1.58
CA LYS A 114 -10.73 9.82 -1.34
C LYS A 114 -12.20 9.64 -1.71
N LYS A 115 -12.47 8.97 -2.82
CA LYS A 115 -13.84 8.67 -3.22
C LYS A 115 -14.51 7.68 -2.29
N TYR A 116 -13.76 6.72 -1.78
CA TYR A 116 -14.20 5.82 -0.74
C TYR A 116 -14.61 6.59 0.52
N GLN A 117 -13.77 7.50 1.00
CA GLN A 117 -14.07 8.36 2.15
C GLN A 117 -15.32 9.24 1.92
N GLU A 118 -15.44 9.85 0.74
CA GLU A 118 -16.55 10.72 0.40
C GLU A 118 -17.90 9.98 0.26
N LYS A 119 -17.86 8.75 -0.20
CA LYS A 119 -19.05 8.00 -0.66
C LYS A 119 -19.33 6.74 0.15
N GLY A 120 -18.45 6.39 1.08
CA GLY A 120 -18.59 5.18 1.87
C GLY A 120 -18.53 3.88 1.05
N ALA A 121 -17.96 3.93 -0.15
CA ALA A 121 -17.83 2.74 -1.00
C ALA A 121 -16.65 1.87 -0.57
N ALA A 122 -16.74 0.57 -0.78
CA ALA A 122 -15.62 -0.33 -0.50
C ALA A 122 -14.43 -0.03 -1.41
N PRO A 123 -13.20 0.04 -0.88
CA PRO A 123 -12.03 0.18 -1.70
C PRO A 123 -11.78 -1.12 -2.49
N GLY A 124 -11.28 -0.98 -3.72
CA GLY A 124 -10.79 -2.12 -4.48
C GLY A 124 -9.63 -2.81 -3.75
N PRO A 125 -9.30 -4.07 -4.11
CA PRO A 125 -8.19 -4.77 -3.49
C PRO A 125 -6.87 -4.09 -3.84
N TYR A 126 -6.04 -3.82 -2.81
CA TYR A 126 -4.69 -3.29 -2.97
C TYR A 126 -3.67 -4.25 -2.39
N VAL A 127 -2.72 -4.68 -3.19
CA VAL A 127 -1.52 -5.37 -2.71
C VAL A 127 -0.61 -4.34 -2.07
N VAL A 128 -0.49 -4.39 -0.75
CA VAL A 128 0.28 -3.40 0.03
C VAL A 128 1.63 -3.93 0.48
N SER A 129 1.80 -5.24 0.45
CA SER A 129 3.07 -5.91 0.79
C SER A 129 3.19 -7.21 0.00
N ASP A 130 4.42 -7.56 -0.35
CA ASP A 130 4.73 -8.84 -0.96
C ASP A 130 6.16 -9.25 -0.65
N GLY A 131 6.30 -10.46 -0.13
CA GLY A 131 7.55 -11.05 0.26
C GLY A 131 7.37 -12.45 0.82
N ASP A 132 8.47 -13.03 1.29
CA ASP A 132 8.56 -14.43 1.68
C ASP A 132 8.39 -14.68 3.19
N ALA A 133 8.22 -13.61 4.01
CA ALA A 133 8.00 -13.80 5.44
C ALA A 133 6.64 -14.47 5.70
N ILE A 134 6.62 -15.37 6.64
CA ILE A 134 5.43 -16.14 6.99
C ILE A 134 4.77 -15.51 8.21
N MET A 135 3.46 -15.28 8.12
CA MET A 135 2.69 -14.83 9.27
C MET A 135 2.70 -15.93 10.35
N PRO A 136 3.11 -15.63 11.60
CA PRO A 136 3.06 -16.62 12.67
C PRO A 136 1.65 -17.15 12.90
N ASP A 137 1.50 -18.45 13.09
CA ASP A 137 0.19 -19.11 13.29
C ASP A 137 -0.57 -18.57 14.51
N CYS A 138 0.14 -18.01 15.48
CA CYS A 138 -0.47 -17.41 16.66
C CYS A 138 -1.09 -16.04 16.38
N VAL A 139 -0.78 -15.41 15.23
CA VAL A 139 -1.29 -14.10 14.86
C VAL A 139 -2.55 -14.27 14.04
N GLY A 140 -3.63 -13.72 14.53
CA GLY A 140 -4.92 -13.73 13.87
C GLY A 140 -5.65 -12.40 14.08
N GLY A 141 -6.94 -12.48 14.01
CA GLY A 141 -7.83 -11.38 14.34
C GLY A 141 -9.13 -11.52 13.58
N GLY A 142 -10.19 -11.13 14.23
CA GLY A 142 -11.47 -10.82 13.62
C GLY A 142 -11.51 -9.36 13.26
N TYR A 143 -12.67 -8.91 13.05
CA TYR A 143 -13.09 -7.57 12.70
C TYR A 143 -12.24 -6.45 13.35
N CYS A 144 -11.55 -5.71 12.53
CA CYS A 144 -10.79 -4.50 12.90
C CYS A 144 -9.87 -4.65 14.13
N ASN A 145 -9.45 -5.86 14.45
CA ASN A 145 -8.51 -6.13 15.53
C ASN A 145 -7.41 -7.11 15.09
N MET A 146 -6.31 -7.09 15.82
CA MET A 146 -5.26 -8.08 15.70
C MET A 146 -5.18 -8.86 17.02
N THR A 147 -5.04 -10.16 16.94
CA THR A 147 -4.91 -11.03 18.10
C THR A 147 -3.65 -11.86 18.04
N ILE A 148 -3.05 -12.09 19.20
CA ILE A 148 -1.99 -13.08 19.37
C ILE A 148 -2.52 -14.13 20.32
N THR A 149 -2.71 -15.36 19.83
CA THR A 149 -3.25 -16.46 20.59
C THR A 149 -2.11 -17.34 21.11
N LEU A 150 -1.97 -17.42 22.42
CA LEU A 150 -0.97 -18.24 23.10
C LEU A 150 -1.60 -19.52 23.62
N THR A 151 -0.78 -20.51 23.98
CA THR A 151 -1.22 -21.67 24.76
C THR A 151 -1.05 -21.39 26.26
N ALA A 152 -1.68 -22.16 27.10
CA ALA A 152 -1.48 -22.03 28.56
C ALA A 152 0.00 -22.20 28.96
N GLN A 153 0.76 -23.03 28.24
CA GLN A 153 2.17 -23.26 28.46
C GLN A 153 3.06 -22.11 27.95
N THR A 154 2.57 -21.30 27.02
CA THR A 154 3.30 -20.19 26.39
C THR A 154 2.84 -18.81 26.89
N LEU A 155 2.01 -18.76 27.93
CA LEU A 155 1.53 -17.50 28.51
C LEU A 155 2.61 -16.85 29.40
N THR A 156 3.80 -16.77 28.85
CA THR A 156 4.98 -16.11 29.42
C THR A 156 5.65 -15.24 28.36
N VAL A 157 6.49 -14.31 28.79
CA VAL A 157 7.22 -13.42 27.86
C VAL A 157 8.06 -14.24 26.88
N GLY A 158 8.79 -15.25 27.36
CA GLY A 158 9.57 -16.14 26.49
C GLY A 158 8.68 -16.97 25.56
N GLY A 159 7.52 -17.42 26.04
CA GLY A 159 6.54 -18.13 25.23
C GLY A 159 5.95 -17.25 24.12
N LEU A 160 5.67 -15.99 24.41
CA LEU A 160 5.24 -15.00 23.41
C LEU A 160 6.30 -14.79 22.32
N LYS A 161 7.55 -14.55 22.72
CA LYS A 161 8.68 -14.37 21.79
C LYS A 161 8.86 -15.60 20.90
N ALA A 162 8.81 -16.80 21.52
CA ALA A 162 8.95 -18.06 20.80
C ALA A 162 7.77 -18.33 19.85
N ALA A 163 6.54 -18.02 20.25
CA ALA A 163 5.34 -18.19 19.43
C ALA A 163 5.32 -17.26 18.21
N LEU A 164 5.80 -16.02 18.37
CA LEU A 164 5.95 -15.07 17.27
C LEU A 164 7.12 -15.43 16.36
N GLY A 165 8.21 -15.97 16.91
CA GLY A 165 9.38 -16.37 16.14
C GLY A 165 10.09 -15.22 15.39
N LEU A 166 9.77 -13.99 15.71
CA LEU A 166 10.31 -12.80 15.03
C LEU A 166 11.73 -12.47 15.52
N SER A 167 12.51 -11.88 14.65
CA SER A 167 13.79 -11.27 15.02
C SER A 167 13.58 -10.13 16.04
N ALA A 168 14.65 -9.75 16.76
CA ALA A 168 14.57 -8.66 17.75
C ALA A 168 14.05 -7.33 17.17
N ASP A 169 14.35 -7.07 15.90
CA ASP A 169 13.88 -5.90 15.17
C ASP A 169 12.49 -6.14 14.51
N GLY A 170 11.97 -7.37 14.54
CA GLY A 170 10.74 -7.76 13.86
C GLY A 170 9.49 -7.13 14.47
N TYR A 171 8.51 -6.84 13.65
CA TYR A 171 7.25 -6.25 14.08
C TYR A 171 6.06 -6.75 13.25
N LEU A 172 4.91 -6.64 13.84
CA LEU A 172 3.61 -6.86 13.19
C LEU A 172 3.01 -5.50 12.83
N THR A 173 2.48 -5.36 11.64
CA THR A 173 1.74 -4.17 11.22
C THR A 173 0.28 -4.56 11.00
N MET A 174 -0.62 -3.80 11.57
CA MET A 174 -2.04 -3.84 11.22
C MET A 174 -2.41 -2.55 10.50
N ILE A 175 -3.17 -2.71 9.43
CA ILE A 175 -3.70 -1.63 8.61
C ILE A 175 -5.21 -1.71 8.70
N VAL A 176 -5.83 -0.56 8.96
CA VAL A 176 -7.28 -0.39 8.97
C VAL A 176 -7.60 0.81 8.10
N MET A 177 -8.42 0.61 7.09
CA MET A 177 -8.83 1.69 6.21
C MET A 177 -10.34 1.86 6.32
N THR A 178 -10.77 3.05 6.73
CA THR A 178 -12.17 3.38 6.99
C THR A 178 -12.65 4.51 6.10
N PRO A 179 -13.96 4.59 5.80
CA PRO A 179 -14.51 5.69 5.03
C PRO A 179 -14.32 7.06 5.67
N GLU A 180 -14.35 7.11 7.00
CA GLU A 180 -14.33 8.36 7.76
C GLU A 180 -12.93 8.88 8.00
N ASP A 181 -12.04 7.99 8.46
CA ASP A 181 -10.71 8.36 8.94
C ASP A 181 -9.57 8.05 7.97
N GLY A 182 -9.86 7.41 6.84
CA GLY A 182 -8.86 6.98 5.86
C GLY A 182 -8.00 5.83 6.36
N VAL A 183 -6.70 5.90 6.12
CA VAL A 183 -5.75 4.85 6.48
C VAL A 183 -5.20 5.07 7.88
N LYS A 184 -5.51 4.14 8.77
CA LYS A 184 -4.90 4.03 10.09
C LYS A 184 -4.03 2.77 10.12
N PHE A 185 -2.92 2.86 10.78
CA PHE A 185 -2.05 1.70 10.99
C PHE A 185 -1.32 1.78 12.31
N PHE A 186 -0.95 0.64 12.82
CA PHE A 186 -0.04 0.53 13.94
C PHE A 186 0.92 -0.64 13.74
N ARG A 187 2.11 -0.49 14.30
CA ARG A 187 3.15 -1.51 14.31
C ARG A 187 3.41 -1.92 15.74
N VAL A 188 3.47 -3.21 15.96
CA VAL A 188 3.66 -3.82 17.29
C VAL A 188 4.97 -4.57 17.29
N GLN A 189 5.87 -4.19 18.17
CA GLN A 189 7.15 -4.85 18.41
C GLN A 189 7.23 -5.32 19.86
N VAL A 190 7.74 -6.50 20.11
CA VAL A 190 7.99 -6.99 21.46
C VAL A 190 9.31 -6.39 21.97
N THR A 191 9.23 -5.46 22.92
CA THR A 191 10.40 -4.69 23.40
C THR A 191 10.54 -4.69 24.91
N THR A 192 9.92 -5.67 25.58
CA THR A 192 9.93 -5.73 27.04
C THR A 192 11.29 -6.15 27.60
N ASP A 193 11.69 -5.54 28.71
CA ASP A 193 12.85 -5.92 29.54
C ASP A 193 12.50 -7.00 30.58
N LEU A 194 11.24 -7.44 30.64
CA LEU A 194 10.82 -8.48 31.55
C LEU A 194 11.51 -9.81 31.24
N ALA A 195 11.83 -10.57 32.29
CA ALA A 195 12.41 -11.89 32.13
C ALA A 195 11.49 -12.84 31.36
N ASP A 196 12.04 -13.73 30.55
CA ASP A 196 11.27 -14.67 29.74
C ASP A 196 10.37 -15.61 30.56
N SER A 197 10.71 -15.85 31.83
CA SER A 197 9.87 -16.61 32.77
C SER A 197 8.67 -15.84 33.33
N THR A 198 8.61 -14.52 33.09
CA THR A 198 7.52 -13.69 33.62
C THR A 198 6.19 -14.06 32.96
N ALA A 199 5.18 -14.33 33.80
CA ALA A 199 3.84 -14.60 33.32
C ALA A 199 3.20 -13.33 32.73
N ILE A 200 2.48 -13.49 31.63
CA ILE A 200 1.71 -12.41 31.02
C ILE A 200 0.38 -12.31 31.76
N THR A 201 0.04 -11.10 32.20
CA THR A 201 -1.16 -10.78 32.93
C THR A 201 -1.85 -9.56 32.34
N ALA A 202 -3.10 -9.33 32.68
CA ALA A 202 -3.81 -8.13 32.25
C ALA A 202 -3.13 -6.83 32.71
N GLY A 203 -2.33 -6.89 33.79
CA GLY A 203 -1.65 -5.72 34.35
C GLY A 203 -0.34 -5.37 33.63
N ASN A 204 0.31 -6.31 32.96
CA ASN A 204 1.59 -6.08 32.31
C ASN A 204 1.57 -6.28 30.79
N VAL A 205 0.47 -6.72 30.21
CA VAL A 205 0.39 -7.03 28.76
C VAL A 205 0.70 -5.82 27.88
N ALA A 206 0.31 -4.64 28.29
CA ALA A 206 0.57 -3.41 27.51
C ALA A 206 2.07 -3.06 27.49
N ASP A 207 2.78 -3.33 28.60
CA ASP A 207 4.20 -3.03 28.74
C ASP A 207 5.12 -3.99 27.96
N LEU A 208 4.56 -5.02 27.36
CA LEU A 208 5.32 -5.98 26.54
C LEU A 208 5.66 -5.43 25.16
N PHE A 209 4.94 -4.42 24.71
CA PHE A 209 4.97 -3.98 23.34
C PHE A 209 5.29 -2.50 23.20
N THR A 210 6.12 -2.18 22.23
CA THR A 210 6.18 -0.83 21.67
C THR A 210 5.24 -0.75 20.47
N VAL A 211 4.33 0.21 20.54
CA VAL A 211 3.38 0.49 19.46
C VAL A 211 3.77 1.79 18.78
N THR A 212 3.90 1.75 17.46
CA THR A 212 4.21 2.91 16.61
C THR A 212 3.21 2.99 15.47
N GLY A 213 3.04 4.17 14.88
CA GLY A 213 2.10 4.37 13.77
C GLY A 213 1.27 5.64 13.96
N ASN A 214 0.18 5.75 13.23
CA ASN A 214 -0.76 6.86 13.33
C ASN A 214 -2.04 6.51 14.13
N TYR A 215 -2.07 5.32 14.72
CA TYR A 215 -3.15 4.84 15.58
C TYR A 215 -2.57 4.11 16.80
N THR A 216 -3.23 4.23 17.93
CA THR A 216 -2.86 3.51 19.15
C THR A 216 -4.01 2.57 19.55
N PRO A 217 -3.84 1.23 19.40
CA PRO A 217 -4.87 0.27 19.77
C PRO A 217 -4.98 0.13 21.29
N THR A 218 -6.14 -0.32 21.75
CA THR A 218 -6.29 -0.80 23.12
C THR A 218 -5.75 -2.21 23.23
N ILE A 219 -4.77 -2.42 24.12
CA ILE A 219 -4.17 -3.75 24.35
C ILE A 219 -4.84 -4.40 25.56
N SER A 220 -5.33 -5.60 25.39
CA SER A 220 -5.97 -6.36 26.45
C SER A 220 -5.59 -7.84 26.40
N LEU A 221 -5.70 -8.51 27.55
CA LEU A 221 -5.52 -9.96 27.67
C LEU A 221 -6.84 -10.58 28.11
N THR A 222 -7.35 -11.51 27.33
CA THR A 222 -8.54 -12.30 27.66
C THR A 222 -8.22 -13.78 27.56
N GLY A 223 -8.09 -14.42 28.71
CA GLY A 223 -7.61 -15.81 28.78
C GLY A 223 -6.17 -15.91 28.27
N ASN A 224 -5.98 -16.54 27.14
CA ASN A 224 -4.70 -16.72 26.46
C ASN A 224 -4.57 -15.89 25.17
N ILE A 225 -5.47 -14.94 24.95
CA ILE A 225 -5.50 -14.10 23.74
C ILE A 225 -5.11 -12.68 24.12
N ILE A 226 -4.03 -12.20 23.53
CA ILE A 226 -3.64 -10.79 23.55
C ILE A 226 -4.35 -10.13 22.37
N LYS A 227 -5.17 -9.11 22.64
CA LYS A 227 -5.96 -8.42 21.65
C LYS A 227 -5.50 -6.97 21.53
N PHE A 228 -5.26 -6.55 20.30
CA PHE A 228 -5.03 -5.16 19.90
C PHE A 228 -6.32 -4.68 19.25
N ASP A 229 -7.13 -3.99 19.99
CA ASP A 229 -8.47 -3.60 19.58
C ASP A 229 -8.48 -2.18 19.01
N THR A 230 -9.22 -2.02 17.91
CA THR A 230 -9.49 -0.70 17.35
C THR A 230 -10.93 -0.30 17.67
N THR A 231 -11.23 0.99 17.59
CA THR A 231 -12.60 1.49 17.80
C THR A 231 -13.46 1.39 16.56
N TYR A 232 -12.90 0.87 15.46
CA TYR A 232 -13.60 0.76 14.19
C TYR A 232 -14.45 -0.50 14.17
N ASP A 233 -15.59 -0.40 13.50
CA ASP A 233 -16.46 -1.53 13.21
C ASP A 233 -16.08 -2.17 11.86
N ASP A 234 -16.81 -3.21 11.49
CA ASP A 234 -16.52 -4.00 10.30
C ASP A 234 -17.14 -3.44 9.05
N GLU A 235 -18.17 -2.62 9.20
CA GLU A 235 -18.87 -2.10 8.05
C GLU A 235 -17.96 -1.18 7.24
N HIS A 236 -17.76 -1.56 5.99
CA HIS A 236 -17.00 -0.78 5.01
C HIS A 236 -15.52 -0.57 5.36
N THR A 237 -14.96 -1.39 6.24
CA THR A 237 -13.56 -1.30 6.65
C THR A 237 -12.72 -2.30 5.87
N ALA A 238 -11.59 -1.84 5.32
CA ALA A 238 -10.57 -2.72 4.77
C ALA A 238 -9.45 -2.93 5.77
N ILE A 239 -9.02 -4.18 5.90
CA ILE A 239 -7.95 -4.56 6.82
C ILE A 239 -6.81 -5.27 6.12
N GLY A 240 -5.61 -5.13 6.68
CA GLY A 240 -4.43 -5.86 6.28
C GLY A 240 -3.51 -6.10 7.47
N ARG A 241 -2.77 -7.20 7.42
CA ARG A 241 -1.77 -7.54 8.42
C ARG A 241 -0.48 -7.92 7.73
N ILE A 242 0.63 -7.38 8.20
CA ILE A 242 1.96 -7.62 7.63
C ILE A 242 2.89 -7.99 8.77
N VAL A 243 3.63 -9.07 8.58
CA VAL A 243 4.82 -9.38 9.36
C VAL A 243 6.02 -8.75 8.67
N SER A 244 6.87 -8.13 9.44
CA SER A 244 8.16 -7.64 8.97
C SER A 244 9.24 -8.14 9.90
N GLU A 245 10.23 -8.84 9.36
CA GLU A 245 11.34 -9.38 10.11
C GLU A 245 12.66 -9.14 9.38
N LYS A 246 13.76 -9.19 10.13
CA LYS A 246 15.09 -8.99 9.59
C LYS A 246 15.83 -10.33 9.58
N VAL A 247 16.04 -10.85 8.38
CA VAL A 247 16.76 -12.11 8.14
C VAL A 247 18.06 -11.80 7.39
N ASP A 248 19.18 -12.23 7.92
CA ASP A 248 20.51 -12.01 7.32
C ASP A 248 20.81 -10.53 6.98
N GLY A 249 20.32 -9.62 7.81
CA GLY A 249 20.50 -8.19 7.63
C GLY A 249 19.56 -7.53 6.61
N ALA A 250 18.75 -8.31 5.90
CA ALA A 250 17.74 -7.82 4.98
C ALA A 250 16.32 -7.90 5.59
N TRP A 251 15.51 -6.90 5.32
CA TRP A 251 14.10 -6.95 5.69
C TRP A 251 13.34 -7.91 4.79
N LYS A 252 12.49 -8.72 5.42
CA LYS A 252 11.53 -9.61 4.81
C LYS A 252 10.13 -9.26 5.27
N HIS A 253 9.17 -9.31 4.37
CA HIS A 253 7.78 -8.96 4.64
C HIS A 253 6.86 -10.10 4.23
N SER A 254 5.72 -10.23 4.90
CA SER A 254 4.68 -11.15 4.44
C SER A 254 3.82 -10.52 3.34
N ALA A 255 3.30 -11.35 2.45
CA ALA A 255 2.33 -10.90 1.47
C ALA A 255 1.06 -10.39 2.15
N CYS A 256 0.54 -9.25 1.70
CA CYS A 256 -0.70 -8.69 2.20
C CYS A 256 -1.46 -7.96 1.10
N THR A 257 -2.73 -8.29 0.99
CA THR A 257 -3.69 -7.56 0.17
C THR A 257 -4.75 -6.97 1.08
N LEU A 258 -4.97 -5.66 1.01
CA LEU A 258 -6.10 -5.02 1.68
C LEU A 258 -7.39 -5.54 1.06
N SER A 259 -8.27 -6.06 1.90
CA SER A 259 -9.59 -6.50 1.51
C SER A 259 -10.63 -5.82 2.39
N CYS A 260 -11.73 -5.39 1.77
CA CYS A 260 -12.86 -4.85 2.51
C CYS A 260 -13.59 -5.97 3.25
N LEU A 261 -13.90 -5.74 4.51
CA LEU A 261 -14.74 -6.64 5.33
C LEU A 261 -16.23 -6.34 5.16
N GLY A 262 -16.57 -5.22 4.59
CA GLY A 262 -17.96 -4.80 4.39
C GLY A 262 -18.76 -5.84 3.62
N GLY A 263 -19.91 -6.17 4.15
CA GLY A 263 -20.77 -7.19 3.63
C GLY A 263 -21.32 -6.90 2.24
N ALA A 264 -22.18 -7.78 1.78
CA ALA A 264 -22.81 -7.81 0.48
C ALA A 264 -23.62 -6.54 0.10
N ASP A 265 -23.79 -5.61 1.01
CA ASP A 265 -24.59 -4.40 0.81
C ASP A 265 -23.89 -3.32 -0.04
N TYR A 266 -22.55 -3.45 -0.22
CA TYR A 266 -21.79 -2.62 -1.16
C TYR A 266 -21.60 -3.33 -2.49
N THR A 267 -22.72 -3.57 -3.13
CA THR A 267 -22.72 -4.07 -4.50
C THR A 267 -22.25 -2.98 -5.47
N ALA A 268 -21.75 -3.39 -6.62
CA ALA A 268 -21.42 -2.48 -7.72
C ALA A 268 -22.60 -1.53 -8.06
N ASP A 269 -23.82 -1.98 -7.85
CA ASP A 269 -25.05 -1.20 -8.10
C ASP A 269 -25.19 -0.03 -7.13
N VAL A 270 -24.92 -0.20 -5.85
CA VAL A 270 -24.94 0.89 -4.86
C VAL A 270 -23.82 1.88 -5.15
N ALA A 271 -22.65 1.37 -5.48
CA ALA A 271 -21.53 2.18 -5.88
C ALA A 271 -21.84 2.99 -7.15
N LEU A 272 -22.39 2.36 -8.18
CA LEU A 272 -22.80 3.01 -9.44
C LEU A 272 -23.87 4.08 -9.22
N ALA A 273 -24.78 3.88 -8.29
CA ALA A 273 -25.84 4.86 -7.99
C ALA A 273 -25.26 6.15 -7.34
N THR A 274 -24.10 6.06 -6.70
CA THR A 274 -23.47 7.20 -6.02
C THR A 274 -22.43 7.94 -6.85
N TYR A 275 -21.98 7.36 -7.97
CA TYR A 275 -20.99 7.97 -8.84
C TYR A 275 -21.60 8.39 -10.18
N PRO A 276 -21.19 9.52 -10.74
CA PRO A 276 -21.54 9.86 -12.11
C PRO A 276 -21.07 8.74 -13.03
N THR A 277 -21.91 8.37 -14.00
CA THR A 277 -21.54 7.36 -14.99
C THR A 277 -20.32 7.84 -15.78
N GLY A 278 -19.49 6.93 -16.24
CA GLY A 278 -18.28 7.29 -16.98
C GLY A 278 -18.55 8.05 -18.28
N SER A 279 -19.75 7.90 -18.83
CA SER A 279 -20.20 8.74 -19.94
C SER A 279 -20.22 10.22 -19.56
N GLU A 280 -20.67 10.57 -18.36
CA GLU A 280 -20.67 11.96 -17.90
C GLU A 280 -19.24 12.47 -17.69
N MET A 281 -18.37 11.64 -17.14
CA MET A 281 -16.98 11.99 -16.89
C MET A 281 -16.15 12.12 -18.18
N PHE A 282 -16.52 11.38 -19.23
CA PHE A 282 -15.82 11.36 -20.50
C PHE A 282 -16.43 12.25 -21.57
N LEU A 283 -17.76 12.42 -21.57
CA LEU A 283 -18.48 13.22 -22.56
C LEU A 283 -18.47 14.72 -22.22
N ASN A 284 -18.47 15.07 -20.94
CA ASN A 284 -18.36 16.48 -20.50
C ASN A 284 -16.90 16.96 -20.41
N GLY A 285 -15.97 16.21 -20.97
CA GLY A 285 -14.55 16.57 -21.03
C GLY A 285 -14.20 17.77 -21.90
N GLY A 286 -15.19 18.54 -22.33
CA GLY A 286 -14.99 19.86 -22.94
C GLY A 286 -14.70 20.96 -21.93
N ASP A 287 -15.07 20.77 -20.67
CA ASP A 287 -15.04 21.81 -19.63
C ASP A 287 -14.12 21.49 -18.43
N LEU A 288 -13.14 20.59 -18.61
CA LEU A 288 -12.09 20.32 -17.63
C LEU A 288 -10.75 20.88 -18.08
#